data_284814387fcd23f32a0c66b1db07145c
#
_entry.id   284814387fcd23f32a0c66b1db07145c
#
_cell.length_a   1.000
_cell.length_b   1.000
_cell.length_c   1.000
_cell.angle_alpha   90.00
_cell.angle_beta   90.00
_cell.angle_gamma   90.00
#
_symmetry.space_group_name_H-M   'P 1'
#
loop_
_entity.id
_entity.type
_entity.pdbx_description
1 polymer ?
#
loop_
_entity_poly.entity_id
_entity_poly.type
_entity_poly.pdbx_seq_one_letter_code
_entity_poly.pdbx_strand_id
1 'polypeptide(L)'
;MPYNRKRDSGEEDVMTIAVEEKRLRSLFERVEAVEDVARTLPEDDDRRAKLLAVSDGALAEEGTIRPVIAARLLGLSEKTVRSWAAAGVLTVARRSPRLLLDIRSVHAVSHLISELRAAGQARDLLDKVWQRLADAALLDREDLRESIAEMRRGEGRVLRPPPPDAT
;
A
#
# COMPACT_ATOMS: atom_id res chain seq x y z
N MET A 1 -8.64 -27.20 -42.80
CA MET A 1 -8.01 -27.46 -41.49
C MET A 1 -8.05 -26.19 -40.69
N PRO A 2 -8.88 -26.06 -39.66
CA PRO A 2 -8.86 -24.87 -38.83
C PRO A 2 -7.69 -25.00 -37.86
N TYR A 3 -6.67 -24.22 -38.09
CA TYR A 3 -5.49 -24.08 -37.25
C TYR A 3 -5.89 -23.52 -35.86
N ASN A 4 -5.38 -24.17 -34.84
CA ASN A 4 -5.63 -24.01 -33.45
C ASN A 4 -5.07 -22.66 -32.90
N ARG A 5 -5.77 -21.54 -33.23
CA ARG A 5 -5.42 -20.17 -32.80
C ARG A 5 -5.62 -19.90 -31.30
N LYS A 6 -6.21 -20.85 -30.54
CA LYS A 6 -6.51 -20.68 -29.12
C LYS A 6 -5.38 -21.07 -28.17
N ARG A 7 -4.38 -21.82 -28.63
CA ARG A 7 -3.23 -22.19 -27.78
C ARG A 7 -2.14 -21.11 -27.76
N ASP A 8 -1.96 -20.43 -28.87
CA ASP A 8 -0.91 -19.41 -29.05
C ASP A 8 -1.13 -18.17 -28.17
N SER A 9 -2.39 -17.69 -28.09
CA SER A 9 -2.72 -16.52 -27.26
C SER A 9 -2.59 -16.74 -25.76
N GLY A 10 -2.68 -17.97 -25.28
CA GLY A 10 -2.53 -18.29 -23.86
C GLY A 10 -1.05 -18.32 -23.42
N GLU A 11 -0.18 -18.81 -24.27
CA GLU A 11 1.27 -18.86 -23.98
C GLU A 11 1.91 -17.47 -24.06
N GLU A 12 1.51 -16.64 -25.02
CA GLU A 12 1.93 -15.23 -25.10
C GLU A 12 1.45 -14.42 -23.89
N ASP A 13 0.24 -14.63 -23.42
CA ASP A 13 -0.32 -13.93 -22.25
C ASP A 13 0.43 -14.35 -20.94
N VAL A 14 0.76 -15.61 -20.80
CA VAL A 14 1.54 -16.13 -19.67
C VAL A 14 2.97 -15.58 -19.67
N MET A 15 3.63 -15.55 -20.83
CA MET A 15 4.96 -14.95 -20.97
C MET A 15 4.94 -13.46 -20.64
N THR A 16 3.93 -12.73 -21.11
CA THR A 16 3.77 -11.30 -20.84
C THR A 16 3.55 -11.04 -19.35
N ILE A 17 2.74 -11.85 -18.67
CA ILE A 17 2.51 -11.77 -17.23
C ILE A 17 3.81 -11.99 -16.45
N ALA A 18 4.59 -13.01 -16.80
CA ALA A 18 5.84 -13.34 -16.11
C ALA A 18 6.89 -12.22 -16.26
N VAL A 19 7.00 -11.63 -17.45
CA VAL A 19 7.91 -10.50 -17.71
C VAL A 19 7.48 -9.27 -16.93
N GLU A 20 6.20 -8.94 -16.94
CA GLU A 20 5.64 -7.82 -16.18
C GLU A 20 5.83 -8.02 -14.67
N GLU A 21 5.53 -9.21 -14.15
CA GLU A 21 5.76 -9.55 -12.75
C GLU A 21 7.22 -9.34 -12.35
N LYS A 22 8.16 -9.87 -13.12
CA LYS A 22 9.60 -9.72 -12.85
C LYS A 22 10.02 -8.25 -12.83
N ARG A 23 9.55 -7.46 -13.79
CA ARG A 23 9.84 -6.03 -13.88
C ARG A 23 9.31 -5.27 -12.67
N LEU A 24 8.05 -5.51 -12.29
CA LEU A 24 7.42 -4.83 -11.15
C LEU A 24 7.98 -5.28 -9.81
N ARG A 25 8.35 -6.56 -9.67
CA ARG A 25 9.08 -7.07 -8.50
C ARG A 25 10.40 -6.35 -8.32
N SER A 26 11.19 -6.21 -9.40
CA SER A 26 12.45 -5.46 -9.38
C SER A 26 12.25 -3.97 -9.07
N LEU A 27 11.15 -3.37 -9.52
CA LEU A 27 10.80 -2.00 -9.15
C LEU A 27 10.53 -1.90 -7.63
N PHE A 28 9.72 -2.79 -7.08
CA PHE A 28 9.41 -2.80 -5.64
C PHE A 28 10.67 -2.99 -4.80
N GLU A 29 11.53 -3.94 -5.15
CA GLU A 29 12.81 -4.17 -4.46
C GLU A 29 13.70 -2.92 -4.43
N ARG A 30 13.77 -2.18 -5.54
CA ARG A 30 14.55 -0.92 -5.61
C ARG A 30 13.92 0.18 -4.78
N VAL A 31 12.60 0.32 -4.82
CA VAL A 31 11.87 1.30 -4.02
C VAL A 31 12.07 0.99 -2.53
N GLU A 32 11.89 -0.25 -2.11
CA GLU A 32 12.12 -0.70 -0.73
C GLU A 32 13.54 -0.39 -0.25
N ALA A 33 14.55 -0.66 -1.08
CA ALA A 33 15.93 -0.36 -0.73
C ALA A 33 16.18 1.14 -0.49
N VAL A 34 15.54 2.01 -1.27
CA VAL A 34 15.62 3.47 -1.08
C VAL A 34 14.88 3.90 0.17
N GLU A 35 13.68 3.34 0.41
CA GLU A 35 12.88 3.64 1.60
C GLU A 35 13.55 3.15 2.88
N ASP A 36 14.24 2.01 2.85
CA ASP A 36 15.02 1.50 3.98
C ASP A 36 16.13 2.47 4.37
N VAL A 37 16.85 3.02 3.40
CA VAL A 37 17.85 4.07 3.66
C VAL A 37 17.18 5.32 4.21
N ALA A 38 16.06 5.75 3.64
CA ALA A 38 15.31 6.90 4.12
C ALA A 38 14.88 6.77 5.58
N ARG A 39 14.46 5.56 6.00
CA ARG A 39 14.06 5.28 7.39
C ARG A 39 15.21 5.37 8.41
N THR A 40 16.45 5.25 7.97
CA THR A 40 17.63 5.45 8.85
C THR A 40 17.93 6.92 9.15
N LEU A 41 17.33 7.84 8.39
CA LEU A 41 17.53 9.27 8.54
C LEU A 41 16.48 9.88 9.47
N PRO A 42 16.80 10.98 10.21
CA PRO A 42 15.83 11.72 11.01
C PRO A 42 14.61 12.17 10.19
N GLU A 43 13.46 12.35 10.83
CA GLU A 43 12.21 12.73 10.16
C GLU A 43 12.29 14.12 9.49
N ASP A 44 13.06 15.01 10.06
CA ASP A 44 13.30 16.38 9.61
C ASP A 44 14.49 16.52 8.63
N ASP A 45 15.12 15.42 8.23
CA ASP A 45 16.23 15.44 7.29
C ASP A 45 15.73 15.59 5.86
N ASP A 46 16.15 16.66 5.17
CA ASP A 46 15.81 16.92 3.77
C ASP A 46 16.20 15.77 2.82
N ARG A 47 17.25 15.00 3.16
CA ARG A 47 17.67 13.84 2.38
C ARG A 47 16.63 12.72 2.43
N ARG A 48 16.00 12.53 3.62
CA ARG A 48 14.90 11.58 3.77
C ARG A 48 13.74 11.94 2.85
N ALA A 49 13.31 13.20 2.86
CA ALA A 49 12.23 13.67 1.99
C ALA A 49 12.54 13.48 0.51
N LYS A 50 13.79 13.76 0.09
CA LYS A 50 14.24 13.56 -1.29
C LYS A 50 14.23 12.07 -1.69
N LEU A 51 14.69 11.18 -0.83
CA LEU A 51 14.69 9.73 -1.09
C LEU A 51 13.25 9.20 -1.25
N LEU A 52 12.35 9.59 -0.35
CA LEU A 52 10.94 9.20 -0.44
C LEU A 52 10.26 9.75 -1.70
N ALA A 53 10.59 10.98 -2.11
CA ALA A 53 10.09 11.56 -3.35
C ALA A 53 10.58 10.81 -4.60
N VAL A 54 11.81 10.30 -4.60
CA VAL A 54 12.34 9.45 -5.68
C VAL A 54 11.58 8.13 -5.74
N SER A 55 11.33 7.47 -4.61
CA SER A 55 10.55 6.24 -4.51
C SER A 55 9.14 6.44 -5.04
N ASP A 56 8.45 7.47 -4.57
CA ASP A 56 7.10 7.81 -5.01
C ASP A 56 7.05 8.15 -6.50
N GLY A 57 8.03 8.89 -7.02
CA GLY A 57 8.16 9.20 -8.44
C GLY A 57 8.32 7.95 -9.30
N ALA A 58 9.14 6.99 -8.89
CA ALA A 58 9.33 5.74 -9.61
C ALA A 58 8.04 4.88 -9.67
N LEU A 59 7.28 4.84 -8.59
CA LEU A 59 5.96 4.19 -8.56
C LEU A 59 4.95 4.95 -9.43
N ALA A 60 4.98 6.28 -9.41
CA ALA A 60 4.09 7.12 -10.21
C ALA A 60 4.29 6.95 -11.71
N GLU A 61 5.54 6.81 -12.17
CA GLU A 61 5.86 6.56 -13.58
C GLU A 61 5.24 5.25 -14.09
N GLU A 62 5.23 4.21 -13.27
CA GLU A 62 4.57 2.95 -13.60
C GLU A 62 3.04 3.09 -13.55
N GLY A 63 2.51 3.79 -12.57
CA GLY A 63 1.14 4.23 -12.41
C GLY A 63 0.16 3.12 -12.03
N THR A 64 0.01 2.08 -12.84
CA THR A 64 -1.02 1.04 -12.65
C THR A 64 -0.50 -0.38 -12.73
N ILE A 65 -1.22 -1.30 -12.07
CA ILE A 65 -0.87 -2.73 -12.04
C ILE A 65 -2.13 -3.58 -12.23
N ARG A 66 -1.98 -4.69 -12.95
CA ARG A 66 -3.06 -5.68 -13.15
C ARG A 66 -3.29 -6.49 -11.87
N PRO A 67 -4.56 -6.86 -11.54
CA PRO A 67 -4.85 -7.66 -10.35
C PRO A 67 -4.09 -8.99 -10.27
N VAL A 68 -3.87 -9.64 -11.41
CA VAL A 68 -3.11 -10.91 -11.48
C VAL A 68 -1.66 -10.72 -11.07
N ILE A 69 -1.04 -9.60 -11.42
CA ILE A 69 0.34 -9.28 -11.03
C ILE A 69 0.38 -8.86 -9.56
N ALA A 70 -0.54 -7.99 -9.13
CA ALA A 70 -0.66 -7.61 -7.73
C ALA A 70 -0.83 -8.84 -6.82
N ALA A 71 -1.64 -9.81 -7.22
CA ALA A 71 -1.83 -11.06 -6.48
C ALA A 71 -0.51 -11.80 -6.26
N ARG A 72 0.33 -11.91 -7.29
CA ARG A 72 1.63 -12.57 -7.22
C ARG A 72 2.62 -11.81 -6.33
N LEU A 73 2.65 -10.47 -6.43
CA LEU A 73 3.51 -9.65 -5.59
C LEU A 73 3.11 -9.68 -4.11
N LEU A 74 1.81 -9.66 -3.83
CA LEU A 74 1.27 -9.71 -2.46
C LEU A 74 1.25 -11.13 -1.86
N GLY A 75 1.46 -12.18 -2.68
CA GLY A 75 1.31 -13.57 -2.27
C GLY A 75 -0.15 -13.91 -1.89
N LEU A 76 -1.10 -13.38 -2.65
CA LEU A 76 -2.54 -13.60 -2.50
C LEU A 76 -3.14 -14.21 -3.76
N SER A 77 -4.38 -14.71 -3.67
CA SER A 77 -5.13 -15.08 -4.86
C SER A 77 -5.65 -13.84 -5.61
N GLU A 78 -5.83 -13.93 -6.94
CA GLU A 78 -6.42 -12.84 -7.70
C GLU A 78 -7.85 -12.52 -7.21
N LYS A 79 -8.62 -13.54 -6.81
CA LYS A 79 -9.95 -13.37 -6.20
C LYS A 79 -9.87 -12.51 -4.94
N THR A 80 -8.89 -12.76 -4.07
CA THR A 80 -8.66 -11.97 -2.86
C THR A 80 -8.30 -10.52 -3.20
N VAL A 81 -7.40 -10.31 -4.16
CA VAL A 81 -7.02 -8.95 -4.60
C VAL A 81 -8.22 -8.18 -5.14
N ARG A 82 -9.07 -8.81 -5.95
CA ARG A 82 -10.31 -8.19 -6.45
C ARG A 82 -11.29 -7.86 -5.33
N SER A 83 -11.42 -8.74 -4.33
CA SER A 83 -12.23 -8.49 -3.14
C SER A 83 -11.70 -7.31 -2.32
N TRP A 84 -10.39 -7.21 -2.14
CA TRP A 84 -9.75 -6.09 -1.44
C TRP A 84 -9.89 -4.76 -2.19
N ALA A 85 -9.86 -4.80 -3.52
CA ALA A 85 -10.15 -3.64 -4.35
C ALA A 85 -11.62 -3.19 -4.21
N ALA A 86 -12.56 -4.15 -4.15
CA ALA A 86 -13.97 -3.85 -3.93
C ALA A 86 -14.23 -3.29 -2.51
N ALA A 87 -13.50 -3.76 -1.51
CA ALA A 87 -13.55 -3.26 -0.14
C ALA A 87 -12.84 -1.91 0.07
N GLY A 88 -12.07 -1.42 -0.92
CA GLY A 88 -11.35 -0.15 -0.84
C GLY A 88 -9.97 -0.22 -0.16
N VAL A 89 -9.48 -1.41 0.20
CA VAL A 89 -8.12 -1.62 0.74
C VAL A 89 -7.08 -1.37 -0.34
N LEU A 90 -7.35 -1.81 -1.58
CA LEU A 90 -6.54 -1.51 -2.74
C LEU A 90 -7.26 -0.45 -3.59
N THR A 91 -6.56 0.63 -3.89
CA THR A 91 -7.12 1.71 -4.70
C THR A 91 -7.26 1.28 -6.15
N VAL A 92 -8.46 1.46 -6.70
CA VAL A 92 -8.75 1.20 -8.10
C VAL A 92 -8.41 2.44 -8.92
N ALA A 93 -7.42 2.30 -9.81
CA ALA A 93 -7.04 3.36 -10.74
C ALA A 93 -7.98 3.42 -11.96
N ARG A 94 -8.42 2.26 -12.44
CA ARG A 94 -9.34 2.16 -13.58
C ARG A 94 -10.20 0.90 -13.50
N ARG A 95 -11.50 1.01 -13.79
CA ARG A 95 -12.44 -0.13 -13.77
C ARG A 95 -12.68 -0.75 -15.15
N SER A 96 -12.70 0.06 -16.19
CA SER A 96 -13.06 -0.35 -17.55
C SER A 96 -12.07 0.17 -18.58
N PRO A 97 -11.79 -0.55 -19.67
CA PRO A 97 -12.28 -1.89 -20.03
C PRO A 97 -11.69 -3.03 -19.19
N ARG A 98 -10.60 -2.80 -18.47
CA ARG A 98 -9.97 -3.77 -17.56
C ARG A 98 -9.75 -3.12 -16.19
N LEU A 99 -9.93 -3.91 -15.13
CA LEU A 99 -9.59 -3.47 -13.79
C LEU A 99 -8.07 -3.27 -13.66
N LEU A 100 -7.67 -2.07 -13.29
CA LEU A 100 -6.29 -1.72 -12.94
C LEU A 100 -6.27 -1.10 -11.56
N LEU A 101 -5.26 -1.46 -10.77
CA LEU A 101 -5.04 -0.95 -9.43
C LEU A 101 -3.96 0.13 -9.45
N ASP A 102 -4.02 1.05 -8.52
CA ASP A 102 -2.95 2.01 -8.28
C ASP A 102 -1.73 1.30 -7.68
N ILE A 103 -0.58 1.45 -8.30
CA ILE A 103 0.63 0.73 -7.91
C ILE A 103 1.15 1.16 -6.54
N ARG A 104 0.98 2.44 -6.15
CA ARG A 104 1.37 2.95 -4.84
C ARG A 104 0.57 2.29 -3.73
N SER A 105 -0.74 2.13 -3.95
CA SER A 105 -1.62 1.41 -3.05
C SER A 105 -1.20 -0.05 -2.87
N VAL A 106 -0.86 -0.74 -3.96
CA VAL A 106 -0.36 -2.11 -3.91
C VAL A 106 0.98 -2.19 -3.18
N HIS A 107 1.89 -1.25 -3.41
CA HIS A 107 3.18 -1.18 -2.72
C HIS A 107 3.00 -0.96 -1.20
N ALA A 108 2.17 0.01 -0.80
CA ALA A 108 1.86 0.26 0.61
C ALA A 108 1.26 -0.97 1.31
N VAL A 109 0.32 -1.65 0.67
CA VAL A 109 -0.28 -2.89 1.19
C VAL A 109 0.74 -4.02 1.26
N SER A 110 1.67 -4.11 0.31
CA SER A 110 2.78 -5.08 0.31
C SER A 110 3.63 -4.95 1.58
N HIS A 111 4.00 -3.75 1.99
CA HIS A 111 4.71 -3.50 3.25
C HIS A 111 3.91 -3.97 4.46
N LEU A 112 2.64 -3.58 4.57
CA LEU A 112 1.78 -3.98 5.68
C LEU A 112 1.63 -5.51 5.80
N ILE A 113 1.45 -6.19 4.67
CA ILE A 113 1.38 -7.66 4.64
C ILE A 113 2.71 -8.27 5.10
N SER A 114 3.84 -7.73 4.66
CA SER A 114 5.16 -8.21 5.05
C SER A 114 5.41 -8.02 6.54
N GLU A 115 5.08 -6.87 7.11
CA GLU A 115 5.16 -6.59 8.55
C GLU A 115 4.27 -7.52 9.37
N LEU A 116 3.01 -7.71 8.94
CA LEU A 116 2.06 -8.59 9.63
C LEU A 116 2.52 -10.05 9.59
N ARG A 117 3.06 -10.51 8.47
CA ARG A 117 3.61 -11.87 8.35
C ARG A 117 4.84 -12.06 9.21
N ALA A 118 5.75 -11.08 9.24
CA ALA A 118 6.93 -11.10 10.10
C ALA A 118 6.57 -11.12 11.59
N ALA A 119 5.46 -10.46 11.98
CA ALA A 119 4.91 -10.50 13.33
C ALA A 119 4.08 -11.77 13.63
N GLY A 120 4.03 -12.76 12.74
CA GLY A 120 3.25 -13.99 12.90
C GLY A 120 1.73 -13.79 12.75
N GLN A 121 1.28 -12.65 12.25
CA GLN A 121 -0.12 -12.26 12.15
C GLN A 121 -0.69 -12.53 10.74
N ALA A 122 -0.53 -13.75 10.24
CA ALA A 122 -0.98 -14.12 8.89
C ALA A 122 -2.50 -14.36 8.75
N ARG A 123 -3.22 -14.48 9.88
CA ARG A 123 -4.69 -14.64 9.86
C ARG A 123 -5.38 -13.28 9.83
N ASP A 124 -6.54 -13.23 9.20
CA ASP A 124 -7.40 -12.02 9.12
C ASP A 124 -6.65 -10.79 8.55
N LEU A 125 -5.80 -11.04 7.53
CA LEU A 125 -4.96 -10.01 6.91
C LEU A 125 -5.79 -8.82 6.40
N LEU A 126 -6.99 -9.05 5.86
CA LEU A 126 -7.87 -7.98 5.36
C LEU A 126 -8.19 -6.97 6.47
N ASP A 127 -8.69 -7.46 7.60
CA ASP A 127 -9.11 -6.60 8.71
C ASP A 127 -7.93 -5.86 9.32
N LYS A 128 -6.79 -6.54 9.46
CA LYS A 128 -5.57 -5.94 10.00
C LYS A 128 -4.96 -4.88 9.08
N VAL A 129 -4.90 -5.15 7.79
CA VAL A 129 -4.43 -4.18 6.78
C VAL A 129 -5.38 -2.99 6.75
N TRP A 130 -6.69 -3.24 6.73
CA TRP A 130 -7.70 -2.17 6.78
C TRP A 130 -7.53 -1.28 8.01
N GLN A 131 -7.38 -1.88 9.18
CA GLN A 131 -7.17 -1.14 10.43
C GLN A 131 -5.90 -0.29 10.37
N ARG A 132 -4.77 -0.85 9.90
CA ARG A 132 -3.50 -0.12 9.77
C ARG A 132 -3.61 1.05 8.78
N LEU A 133 -4.32 0.89 7.67
CA LEU A 133 -4.56 1.97 6.71
C LEU A 133 -5.45 3.06 7.31
N ALA A 134 -6.48 2.67 8.07
CA ALA A 134 -7.35 3.63 8.76
C ALA A 134 -6.59 4.42 9.83
N ASP A 135 -5.75 3.75 10.62
CA ASP A 135 -4.91 4.40 11.63
C ASP A 135 -3.91 5.37 10.97
N ALA A 136 -3.28 4.99 9.87
CA ALA A 136 -2.37 5.85 9.13
C ALA A 136 -3.09 7.08 8.55
N ALA A 137 -4.29 6.89 7.98
CA ALA A 137 -5.10 8.00 7.47
C ALA A 137 -5.55 8.97 8.57
N LEU A 138 -5.83 8.47 9.79
CA LEU A 138 -6.12 9.31 10.94
C LEU A 138 -4.90 10.11 11.39
N LEU A 139 -3.71 9.51 11.39
CA LEU A 139 -2.45 10.19 11.75
C LEU A 139 -2.03 11.25 10.72
N ASP A 140 -2.45 11.11 9.47
CA ASP A 140 -2.19 12.07 8.40
C ASP A 140 -3.15 13.28 8.41
N ARG A 141 -4.19 13.25 9.22
CA ARG A 141 -5.09 14.39 9.37
C ARG A 141 -4.35 15.55 10.05
N GLU A 142 -4.45 16.73 9.46
CA GLU A 142 -3.73 17.92 9.90
C GLU A 142 -4.15 18.36 11.31
N ASP A 143 -5.45 18.24 11.65
CA ASP A 143 -5.99 18.49 12.97
C ASP A 143 -5.38 17.56 14.07
N LEU A 144 -5.15 16.31 13.73
CA LEU A 144 -4.56 15.35 14.67
C LEU A 144 -3.04 15.56 14.81
N ARG A 145 -2.34 15.88 13.71
CA ARG A 145 -0.92 16.26 13.73
C ARG A 145 -0.67 17.47 14.61
N GLU A 146 -1.52 18.49 14.50
CA GLU A 146 -1.47 19.69 15.31
C GLU A 146 -1.69 19.39 16.79
N SER A 147 -2.72 18.59 17.13
CA SER A 147 -2.98 18.14 18.50
C SER A 147 -1.84 17.34 19.11
N ILE A 148 -1.21 16.44 18.34
CA ILE A 148 -0.05 15.66 18.79
C ILE A 148 1.16 16.58 19.01
N ALA A 149 1.38 17.55 18.11
CA ALA A 149 2.44 18.53 18.26
C ALA A 149 2.25 19.41 19.51
N GLU A 150 1.01 19.83 19.80
CA GLU A 150 0.66 20.57 21.02
C GLU A 150 0.88 19.75 22.29
N MET A 151 0.48 18.47 22.29
CA MET A 151 0.76 17.56 23.41
C MET A 151 2.25 17.37 23.66
N ARG A 152 3.07 17.24 22.60
CA ARG A 152 4.53 17.11 22.73
C ARG A 152 5.20 18.36 23.26
N ARG A 153 4.63 19.55 23.00
CA ARG A 153 5.10 20.83 23.57
C ARG A 153 4.59 21.08 24.98
N GLY A 154 3.76 20.20 25.54
CA GLY A 154 3.16 20.38 26.87
C GLY A 154 2.04 21.42 26.91
N GLU A 155 1.52 21.83 25.76
CA GLU A 155 0.47 22.83 25.61
C GLU A 155 -0.94 22.19 25.60
N GLY A 156 -1.01 20.86 25.72
CA GLY A 156 -2.27 20.11 25.72
C GLY A 156 -3.14 20.46 26.91
N ARG A 157 -4.34 20.97 26.64
CA ARG A 157 -5.35 21.27 27.67
C ARG A 157 -6.05 19.97 28.09
N VAL A 158 -5.82 19.52 29.32
CA VAL A 158 -6.60 18.42 29.89
C VAL A 158 -8.02 18.89 30.12
N LEU A 159 -8.97 18.40 29.31
CA LEU A 159 -10.40 18.60 29.58
C LEU A 159 -10.78 17.73 30.76
N ARG A 160 -10.87 18.35 31.94
CA ARG A 160 -11.39 17.69 33.12
C ARG A 160 -12.91 17.48 32.91
N PRO A 161 -13.42 16.25 33.07
CA PRO A 161 -14.86 16.05 33.01
C PRO A 161 -15.54 16.90 34.09
N PRO A 162 -16.73 17.45 33.85
CA PRO A 162 -17.47 18.19 34.86
C PRO A 162 -17.71 17.27 36.07
N PRO A 163 -17.69 17.83 37.30
CA PRO A 163 -18.00 17.05 38.49
C PRO A 163 -19.42 16.49 38.39
N PRO A 164 -19.68 15.26 38.85
CA PRO A 164 -21.04 14.73 38.88
C PRO A 164 -21.89 15.64 39.73
N ASP A 165 -23.05 16.04 39.20
CA ASP A 165 -24.01 16.91 39.88
C ASP A 165 -24.31 16.37 41.26
N ALA A 166 -24.00 17.17 42.27
CA ALA A 166 -24.40 16.93 43.66
C ALA A 166 -25.92 17.24 43.74
N THR A 167 -26.72 16.18 43.86
CA THR A 167 -28.11 16.25 44.27
C THR A 167 -28.21 15.90 45.73
#